data_5dd8218a2f8f62eebc897d3e9897cebd
#
_entry.id   5dd8218a2f8f62eebc897d3e9897cebd
#
_cell.length_a   1.000
_cell.length_b   1.000
_cell.length_c   1.000
_cell.angle_alpha   90.00
_cell.angle_beta   90.00
_cell.angle_gamma   90.00
#
_symmetry.space_group_name_H-M   'P 1'
#
loop_
_entity.id
_entity.type
_entity.pdbx_description
1 polymer ?
#
loop_
_entity_poly.entity_id
_entity_poly.type
_entity_poly.pdbx_seq_one_letter_code
_entity_poly.pdbx_strand_id
1 'polypeptide(L)'
;RSTQGVSSSASDVYKRQPVMLITVISIIIDDPKGGPVFSQIRVGKNGKEFKMYKFRSMVVDAEDRLKELLEENEMDGPVFKITDDPRITRVGKFIRKTSIDELPQLFNILKGDMSIVGPRPALPREVEQYSAYQAQRLFITPGLTCYWQIQPNRNDISFDEWVEMDLSLIHI
;
A
#
# COMPACT_ATOMS: atom_id res chain seq x y z
N ARG A 1 6.22 -27.94 -9.26
CA ARG A 1 5.29 -26.89 -8.79
C ARG A 1 5.27 -26.95 -7.28
N SER A 2 5.97 -26.00 -6.62
CA SER A 2 6.16 -26.06 -5.18
C SER A 2 4.89 -25.58 -4.45
N THR A 3 4.19 -26.51 -3.83
CA THR A 3 3.15 -26.28 -2.83
C THR A 3 3.68 -25.59 -1.55
N GLN A 4 4.98 -25.44 -1.41
CA GLN A 4 5.65 -24.81 -0.26
C GLN A 4 5.34 -23.31 -0.11
N GLY A 5 5.19 -22.56 -1.20
CA GLY A 5 4.92 -21.12 -1.12
C GLY A 5 3.53 -20.77 -0.56
N VAL A 6 2.52 -21.57 -0.83
CA VAL A 6 1.14 -21.36 -0.35
C VAL A 6 1.02 -21.73 1.13
N SER A 7 1.72 -22.77 1.57
CA SER A 7 1.70 -23.21 2.98
C SER A 7 2.39 -22.22 3.91
N SER A 8 3.46 -21.54 3.47
CA SER A 8 4.13 -20.50 4.27
C SER A 8 3.25 -19.26 4.45
N SER A 9 2.60 -18.79 3.39
CA SER A 9 1.71 -17.61 3.45
C SER A 9 0.49 -17.86 4.35
N ALA A 10 -0.13 -19.04 4.29
CA ALA A 10 -1.23 -19.41 5.16
C ALA A 10 -0.77 -19.47 6.64
N SER A 11 0.38 -20.11 6.92
CA SER A 11 0.95 -20.18 8.28
C SER A 11 1.24 -18.78 8.85
N ASP A 12 1.72 -17.85 8.01
CA ASP A 12 2.00 -16.48 8.44
C ASP A 12 0.71 -15.70 8.77
N VAL A 13 -0.36 -15.93 8.06
CA VAL A 13 -1.68 -15.35 8.38
C VAL A 13 -2.14 -15.81 9.77
N TYR A 14 -2.06 -17.12 10.08
CA TYR A 14 -2.47 -17.65 11.38
C TYR A 14 -1.65 -17.09 12.54
N LYS A 15 -0.33 -17.02 12.40
CA LYS A 15 0.58 -16.46 13.43
C LYS A 15 0.33 -14.98 13.71
N ARG A 16 -0.17 -14.24 12.72
CA ARG A 16 -0.44 -12.79 12.83
C ARG A 16 -1.87 -12.47 13.24
N GLN A 17 -2.77 -13.45 13.35
CA GLN A 17 -4.16 -13.24 13.77
C GLN A 17 -4.29 -12.50 15.12
N PRO A 18 -3.55 -12.85 16.19
CA PRO A 18 -3.64 -12.10 17.46
C PRO A 18 -3.28 -10.64 17.30
N VAL A 19 -2.23 -10.33 16.52
CA VAL A 19 -1.82 -8.95 16.23
C VAL A 19 -2.91 -8.21 15.48
N MET A 20 -3.51 -8.85 14.47
CA MET A 20 -4.60 -8.27 13.69
C MET A 20 -5.83 -7.97 14.56
N LEU A 21 -6.19 -8.88 15.49
CA LEU A 21 -7.32 -8.69 16.40
C LEU A 21 -7.07 -7.51 17.35
N ILE A 22 -5.90 -7.45 17.97
CA ILE A 22 -5.50 -6.33 18.84
C ILE A 22 -5.54 -5.01 18.07
N THR A 23 -5.04 -5.00 16.84
CA THR A 23 -5.05 -3.81 15.97
C THR A 23 -6.49 -3.36 15.67
N VAL A 24 -7.39 -4.28 15.34
CA VAL A 24 -8.81 -3.99 15.11
C VAL A 24 -9.44 -3.33 16.32
N ILE A 25 -9.24 -3.92 17.51
CA ILE A 25 -9.78 -3.38 18.78
C ILE A 25 -9.21 -1.97 19.03
N SER A 26 -7.90 -1.77 18.85
CA SER A 26 -7.25 -0.48 19.07
C SER A 26 -7.78 0.61 18.12
N ILE A 27 -8.02 0.29 16.85
CA ILE A 27 -8.58 1.24 15.87
C ILE A 27 -10.02 1.64 16.26
N ILE A 28 -10.84 0.68 16.70
CA ILE A 28 -12.22 0.95 17.10
C ILE A 28 -12.28 1.82 18.35
N ILE A 29 -11.35 1.63 19.29
CA ILE A 29 -11.26 2.45 20.51
C ILE A 29 -10.79 3.87 20.18
N ASP A 30 -9.80 4.03 19.28
CA ASP A 30 -9.24 5.33 18.90
C ASP A 30 -10.23 6.18 18.10
N ASP A 31 -10.95 5.56 17.15
CA ASP A 31 -12.00 6.22 16.35
C ASP A 31 -13.16 5.24 16.05
N PRO A 32 -14.23 5.28 16.87
CA PRO A 32 -15.38 4.39 16.74
C PRO A 32 -16.31 4.72 15.56
N LYS A 33 -16.10 5.84 14.86
CA LYS A 33 -16.99 6.33 13.80
C LYS A 33 -16.93 5.53 12.51
N GLY A 34 -15.92 4.68 12.32
CA GLY A 34 -15.74 3.91 11.09
C GLY A 34 -15.23 2.50 11.30
N GLY A 35 -15.30 1.68 10.25
CA GLY A 35 -14.79 0.31 10.27
C GLY A 35 -13.26 0.23 10.44
N PRO A 36 -12.73 -0.87 11.01
CA PRO A 36 -11.29 -1.02 11.23
C PRO A 36 -10.50 -1.32 9.95
N VAL A 37 -11.18 -1.77 8.90
CA VAL A 37 -10.57 -2.11 7.60
C VAL A 37 -10.98 -1.06 6.58
N PHE A 38 -10.00 -0.51 5.91
CA PHE A 38 -10.12 0.37 4.77
C PHE A 38 -9.86 -0.40 3.48
N SER A 39 -10.61 -0.10 2.43
CA SER A 39 -10.36 -0.66 1.10
C SER A 39 -10.33 0.44 0.06
N GLN A 40 -9.38 0.33 -0.87
CA GLN A 40 -9.21 1.29 -1.95
C GLN A 40 -8.99 0.55 -3.27
N ILE A 41 -9.60 1.06 -4.35
CA ILE A 41 -9.35 0.53 -5.69
C ILE A 41 -7.92 0.89 -6.08
N ARG A 42 -7.19 -0.10 -6.55
CA ARG A 42 -5.83 0.00 -7.08
C ARG A 42 -5.74 -0.69 -8.42
N VAL A 43 -4.78 -0.25 -9.22
CA VAL A 43 -4.47 -0.85 -10.51
C VAL A 43 -3.37 -1.88 -10.33
N GLY A 44 -3.65 -3.10 -10.77
CA GLY A 44 -2.75 -4.23 -10.75
C GLY A 44 -2.22 -4.58 -12.14
N LYS A 45 -1.81 -5.84 -12.28
CA LYS A 45 -1.22 -6.36 -13.52
C LYS A 45 -2.15 -6.15 -14.71
N ASN A 46 -1.57 -5.69 -15.83
CA ASN A 46 -2.26 -5.41 -17.10
C ASN A 46 -3.41 -4.39 -16.97
N GLY A 47 -3.32 -3.46 -16.02
CA GLY A 47 -4.34 -2.44 -15.82
C GLY A 47 -5.60 -2.94 -15.10
N LYS A 48 -5.63 -4.19 -14.61
CA LYS A 48 -6.80 -4.74 -13.92
C LYS A 48 -6.96 -4.13 -12.53
N GLU A 49 -8.11 -3.54 -12.27
CA GLU A 49 -8.44 -2.99 -10.96
C GLU A 49 -8.74 -4.10 -9.95
N PHE A 50 -8.32 -3.85 -8.70
CA PHE A 50 -8.64 -4.71 -7.56
C PHE A 50 -8.83 -3.90 -6.28
N LYS A 51 -9.54 -4.44 -5.30
CA LYS A 51 -9.69 -3.86 -3.97
C LYS A 51 -8.49 -4.23 -3.10
N MET A 52 -7.64 -3.27 -2.80
CA MET A 52 -6.56 -3.43 -1.84
C MET A 52 -7.05 -3.16 -0.43
N TYR A 53 -6.74 -4.04 0.51
CA TYR A 53 -7.16 -3.94 1.91
C TYR A 53 -6.03 -3.42 2.79
N LYS A 54 -6.38 -2.52 3.72
CA LYS A 54 -5.48 -2.04 4.78
C LYS A 54 -6.25 -1.89 6.09
N PHE A 55 -5.55 -1.87 7.22
CA PHE A 55 -6.17 -1.33 8.43
C PHE A 55 -6.31 0.18 8.31
N ARG A 56 -7.42 0.71 8.83
CA ARG A 56 -7.69 2.14 8.84
C ARG A 56 -6.70 2.83 9.77
N SER A 57 -5.88 3.69 9.21
CA SER A 57 -4.88 4.50 9.90
C SER A 57 -5.17 6.00 9.88
N MET A 58 -6.25 6.38 9.20
CA MET A 58 -6.69 7.77 9.06
C MET A 58 -8.13 7.93 9.56
N VAL A 59 -8.51 9.18 9.83
CA VAL A 59 -9.88 9.57 10.17
C VAL A 59 -10.86 9.24 9.03
N VAL A 60 -12.14 9.13 9.34
CA VAL A 60 -13.17 8.69 8.36
C VAL A 60 -13.31 9.65 7.18
N ASP A 61 -13.15 10.96 7.42
CA ASP A 61 -13.24 12.04 6.43
C ASP A 61 -11.90 12.38 5.75
N ALA A 62 -10.92 11.47 5.81
CA ALA A 62 -9.57 11.70 5.28
C ALA A 62 -9.52 11.99 3.77
N GLU A 63 -10.42 11.38 2.98
CA GLU A 63 -10.49 11.62 1.53
C GLU A 63 -11.04 13.02 1.20
N ASP A 64 -12.01 13.51 1.98
CA ASP A 64 -12.54 14.87 1.80
C ASP A 64 -11.49 15.92 2.13
N ARG A 65 -10.74 15.71 3.22
CA ARG A 65 -9.63 16.58 3.62
C ARG A 65 -8.44 16.53 2.67
N LEU A 66 -8.32 15.48 1.85
CA LEU A 66 -7.23 15.38 0.88
C LEU A 66 -7.21 16.56 -0.08
N LYS A 67 -8.38 17.06 -0.51
CA LYS A 67 -8.49 18.17 -1.46
C LYS A 67 -7.87 19.45 -0.94
N GLU A 68 -8.00 19.69 0.37
CA GLU A 68 -7.46 20.87 1.04
C GLU A 68 -5.93 20.78 1.21
N LEU A 69 -5.41 19.55 1.27
CA LEU A 69 -4.00 19.28 1.51
C LEU A 69 -3.18 19.08 0.21
N LEU A 70 -3.81 19.10 -0.97
CA LEU A 70 -3.12 18.86 -2.23
C LEU A 70 -2.01 19.87 -2.51
N GLU A 71 -2.16 21.12 -2.02
CA GLU A 71 -1.16 22.18 -2.17
C GLU A 71 0.08 21.95 -1.27
N GLU A 72 -0.05 21.11 -0.23
CA GLU A 72 1.02 20.77 0.71
C GLU A 72 1.80 19.50 0.30
N ASN A 73 1.61 19.02 -0.94
CA ASN A 73 2.30 17.81 -1.42
C ASN A 73 3.82 18.00 -1.45
N GLU A 74 4.54 17.12 -0.76
CA GLU A 74 6.01 17.12 -0.64
C GLU A 74 6.69 16.29 -1.75
N MET A 75 5.90 15.59 -2.62
CA MET A 75 6.46 14.75 -3.68
C MET A 75 6.20 15.34 -5.05
N ASP A 76 7.20 15.16 -5.93
CA ASP A 76 7.04 15.39 -7.35
C ASP A 76 6.25 14.25 -8.02
N GLY A 77 5.48 14.58 -9.06
CA GLY A 77 4.71 13.61 -9.84
C GLY A 77 3.32 13.27 -9.27
N PRO A 78 2.72 12.15 -9.71
CA PRO A 78 1.31 11.84 -9.43
C PRO A 78 1.04 11.33 -8.01
N VAL A 79 2.09 11.10 -7.21
CA VAL A 79 1.99 10.52 -5.85
C VAL A 79 1.86 11.62 -4.82
N PHE A 80 0.87 11.50 -3.93
CA PHE A 80 0.66 12.42 -2.82
C PHE A 80 1.36 11.91 -1.55
N LYS A 81 2.13 12.80 -0.89
CA LYS A 81 2.80 12.52 0.38
C LYS A 81 2.98 13.80 1.19
N ILE A 82 2.67 13.73 2.47
CA ILE A 82 2.99 14.73 3.49
C ILE A 82 3.64 13.99 4.67
N THR A 83 4.73 14.55 5.21
CA THR A 83 5.49 13.91 6.30
C THR A 83 4.70 13.87 7.61
N ASP A 84 4.02 14.94 7.99
CA ASP A 84 3.16 14.98 9.19
C ASP A 84 1.69 15.18 8.79
N ASP A 85 1.11 14.16 8.17
CA ASP A 85 -0.26 14.18 7.68
C ASP A 85 -1.28 14.26 8.84
N PRO A 86 -2.05 15.36 8.95
CA PRO A 86 -2.98 15.58 10.06
C PRO A 86 -4.18 14.62 10.07
N ARG A 87 -4.39 13.87 8.99
CA ARG A 87 -5.46 12.88 8.87
C ARG A 87 -5.16 11.58 9.59
N ILE A 88 -3.91 11.37 10.01
CA ILE A 88 -3.47 10.11 10.64
C ILE A 88 -3.87 10.11 12.12
N THR A 89 -4.57 9.05 12.56
CA THR A 89 -4.97 8.87 13.97
C THR A 89 -3.77 8.49 14.84
N ARG A 90 -3.93 8.49 16.18
CA ARG A 90 -2.85 8.11 17.11
C ARG A 90 -2.41 6.65 16.91
N VAL A 91 -3.38 5.74 16.87
CA VAL A 91 -3.13 4.32 16.55
C VAL A 91 -2.60 4.19 15.12
N GLY A 92 -3.13 5.01 14.19
CA GLY A 92 -2.66 5.10 12.80
C GLY A 92 -1.17 5.39 12.67
N LYS A 93 -0.63 6.34 13.45
CA LYS A 93 0.82 6.65 13.47
C LYS A 93 1.65 5.41 13.85
N PHE A 94 1.22 4.65 14.86
CA PHE A 94 1.91 3.45 15.31
C PHE A 94 1.85 2.32 14.28
N ILE A 95 0.66 1.97 13.77
CA ILE A 95 0.50 0.85 12.83
C ILE A 95 1.18 1.12 11.48
N ARG A 96 1.25 2.39 11.02
CA ARG A 96 2.02 2.79 9.83
C ARG A 96 3.53 2.68 10.05
N LYS A 97 4.02 3.13 11.21
CA LYS A 97 5.46 3.00 11.56
C LYS A 97 5.92 1.55 11.60
N THR A 98 5.05 0.63 12.00
CA THR A 98 5.33 -0.81 12.11
C THR A 98 4.88 -1.62 10.90
N SER A 99 4.28 -0.96 9.88
CA SER A 99 3.66 -1.59 8.70
C SER A 99 2.57 -2.63 9.04
N ILE A 100 2.02 -2.59 10.25
CA ILE A 100 0.90 -3.45 10.66
C ILE A 100 -0.36 -3.14 9.85
N ASP A 101 -0.53 -1.87 9.44
CA ASP A 101 -1.64 -1.43 8.60
C ASP A 101 -1.74 -2.18 7.27
N GLU A 102 -0.65 -2.76 6.80
CA GLU A 102 -0.58 -3.49 5.53
C GLU A 102 -0.87 -5.00 5.66
N LEU A 103 -1.01 -5.55 6.89
CA LEU A 103 -1.29 -6.98 7.08
C LEU A 103 -2.54 -7.50 6.34
N PRO A 104 -3.65 -6.74 6.19
CA PRO A 104 -4.79 -7.20 5.40
C PRO A 104 -4.48 -7.45 3.93
N GLN A 105 -3.39 -6.88 3.36
CA GLN A 105 -2.96 -7.17 1.99
C GLN A 105 -2.52 -8.63 1.79
N LEU A 106 -2.22 -9.37 2.86
CA LEU A 106 -1.99 -10.81 2.77
C LEU A 106 -3.18 -11.55 2.16
N PHE A 107 -4.42 -11.06 2.36
CA PHE A 107 -5.60 -11.60 1.67
C PHE A 107 -5.58 -11.31 0.17
N ASN A 108 -5.06 -10.15 -0.27
CA ASN A 108 -4.87 -9.88 -1.68
C ASN A 108 -3.81 -10.80 -2.30
N ILE A 109 -2.75 -11.12 -1.55
CA ILE A 109 -1.74 -12.09 -2.02
C ILE A 109 -2.34 -13.48 -2.15
N LEU A 110 -3.14 -13.94 -1.16
CA LEU A 110 -3.82 -15.24 -1.22
C LEU A 110 -4.82 -15.33 -2.37
N LYS A 111 -5.48 -14.22 -2.73
CA LYS A 111 -6.38 -14.14 -3.90
C LYS A 111 -5.63 -14.11 -5.23
N GLY A 112 -4.33 -13.83 -5.24
CA GLY A 112 -3.53 -13.66 -6.45
C GLY A 112 -3.60 -12.26 -7.07
N ASP A 113 -4.20 -11.27 -6.39
CA ASP A 113 -4.21 -9.87 -6.83
C ASP A 113 -2.83 -9.23 -6.69
N MET A 114 -2.04 -9.67 -5.71
CA MET A 114 -0.73 -9.15 -5.36
C MET A 114 0.29 -10.28 -5.15
N SER A 115 1.58 -9.92 -5.18
CA SER A 115 2.70 -10.75 -4.74
C SER A 115 3.34 -10.16 -3.45
N ILE A 116 4.31 -10.86 -2.86
CA ILE A 116 5.08 -10.33 -1.74
C ILE A 116 5.99 -9.20 -2.23
N VAL A 117 6.73 -9.43 -3.31
CA VAL A 117 7.63 -8.44 -3.92
C VAL A 117 7.08 -8.03 -5.28
N GLY A 118 7.03 -6.74 -5.56
CA GLY A 118 6.53 -6.20 -6.82
C GLY A 118 6.34 -4.68 -6.73
N PRO A 119 6.03 -4.01 -7.85
CA PRO A 119 5.71 -2.60 -7.87
C PRO A 119 4.60 -2.23 -6.90
N ARG A 120 4.69 -1.06 -6.28
CA ARG A 120 3.57 -0.54 -5.46
C ARG A 120 2.32 -0.41 -6.34
N PRO A 121 1.16 -0.97 -5.93
CA PRO A 121 -0.08 -0.82 -6.69
C PRO A 121 -0.50 0.65 -6.76
N ALA A 122 -0.64 1.16 -7.99
CA ALA A 122 -0.98 2.55 -8.26
C ALA A 122 -2.48 2.84 -8.05
N LEU A 123 -2.83 4.11 -7.81
CA LEU A 123 -4.20 4.59 -7.89
C LEU A 123 -4.62 4.75 -9.37
N PRO A 124 -5.90 4.58 -9.73
CA PRO A 124 -6.37 4.85 -11.09
C PRO A 124 -5.96 6.25 -11.59
N ARG A 125 -6.14 7.28 -10.77
CA ARG A 125 -5.75 8.67 -11.07
C ARG A 125 -4.24 8.87 -11.28
N GLU A 126 -3.40 8.04 -10.64
CA GLU A 126 -1.95 8.06 -10.86
C GLU A 126 -1.62 7.48 -12.24
N VAL A 127 -2.29 6.37 -12.60
CA VAL A 127 -2.08 5.68 -13.88
C VAL A 127 -2.50 6.56 -15.08
N GLU A 128 -3.54 7.37 -14.94
CA GLU A 128 -3.98 8.33 -15.97
C GLU A 128 -2.89 9.36 -16.32
N GLN A 129 -1.96 9.62 -15.43
CA GLN A 129 -0.86 10.57 -15.61
C GLN A 129 0.45 9.90 -16.05
N TYR A 130 0.48 8.57 -16.18
CA TYR A 130 1.70 7.85 -16.53
C TYR A 130 2.10 8.07 -17.99
N SER A 131 3.38 8.32 -18.21
CA SER A 131 3.99 8.18 -19.53
C SER A 131 3.99 6.71 -19.98
N ALA A 132 4.21 6.48 -21.28
CA ALA A 132 4.33 5.12 -21.83
C ALA A 132 5.45 4.30 -21.12
N TYR A 133 6.52 4.96 -20.70
CA TYR A 133 7.61 4.35 -19.95
C TYR A 133 7.16 3.92 -18.55
N GLN A 134 6.52 4.82 -17.82
CA GLN A 134 6.02 4.56 -16.45
C GLN A 134 4.92 3.49 -16.44
N ALA A 135 4.08 3.42 -17.48
CA ALA A 135 3.02 2.43 -17.61
C ALA A 135 3.53 0.98 -17.71
N GLN A 136 4.81 0.76 -18.07
CA GLN A 136 5.40 -0.59 -18.11
C GLN A 136 5.37 -1.30 -16.76
N ARG A 137 5.32 -0.56 -15.64
CA ARG A 137 5.15 -1.13 -14.29
C ARG A 137 3.90 -1.99 -14.16
N LEU A 138 2.87 -1.70 -14.95
CA LEU A 138 1.61 -2.45 -14.94
C LEU A 138 1.72 -3.84 -15.58
N PHE A 139 2.82 -4.18 -16.23
CA PHE A 139 3.04 -5.55 -16.75
C PHE A 139 3.46 -6.55 -15.66
N ILE A 140 3.81 -6.05 -14.48
CA ILE A 140 4.22 -6.86 -13.33
C ILE A 140 3.07 -6.96 -12.34
N THR A 141 2.98 -8.09 -11.62
CA THR A 141 2.06 -8.23 -10.49
C THR A 141 2.51 -7.30 -9.36
N PRO A 142 1.64 -6.41 -8.84
CA PRO A 142 2.00 -5.50 -7.77
C PRO A 142 2.36 -6.26 -6.50
N GLY A 143 3.24 -5.66 -5.69
CA GLY A 143 3.75 -6.27 -4.47
C GLY A 143 3.31 -5.57 -3.19
N LEU A 144 3.41 -6.31 -2.08
CA LEU A 144 3.30 -5.78 -0.72
C LEU A 144 4.53 -4.92 -0.38
N THR A 145 5.69 -5.31 -0.86
CA THR A 145 6.95 -4.56 -0.74
C THR A 145 7.63 -4.42 -2.09
N CYS A 146 8.46 -3.38 -2.25
CA CYS A 146 9.20 -3.08 -3.47
C CYS A 146 10.61 -2.58 -3.16
N TYR A 147 11.47 -2.53 -4.18
CA TYR A 147 12.90 -2.21 -4.00
C TYR A 147 13.15 -0.84 -3.40
N TRP A 148 12.39 0.19 -3.81
CA TRP A 148 12.60 1.53 -3.29
C TRP A 148 12.21 1.66 -1.81
N GLN A 149 11.27 0.85 -1.30
CA GLN A 149 10.85 0.89 0.12
C GLN A 149 11.95 0.44 1.09
N ILE A 150 12.88 -0.38 0.63
CA ILE A 150 14.00 -0.87 1.45
C ILE A 150 15.25 0.03 1.36
N GLN A 151 15.23 1.08 0.53
CA GLN A 151 16.35 2.00 0.42
C GLN A 151 16.46 2.88 1.67
N PRO A 152 17.70 3.16 2.16
CA PRO A 152 17.90 4.02 3.33
C PRO A 152 17.35 5.44 3.13
N ASN A 153 17.44 5.98 1.92
CA ASN A 153 17.02 7.33 1.53
C ASN A 153 15.67 7.35 0.80
N ARG A 154 14.79 6.38 1.07
CA ARG A 154 13.51 6.19 0.36
C ARG A 154 12.61 7.44 0.27
N ASN A 155 12.83 8.42 1.14
CA ASN A 155 12.05 9.65 1.17
C ASN A 155 12.53 10.69 0.17
N ASP A 156 13.78 10.58 -0.30
CA ASP A 156 14.44 11.52 -1.21
C ASP A 156 14.50 11.00 -2.65
N ILE A 157 13.99 9.77 -2.88
CA ILE A 157 13.96 9.13 -4.19
C ILE A 157 12.86 9.75 -5.03
N SER A 158 13.20 10.22 -6.25
CA SER A 158 12.24 10.76 -7.21
C SER A 158 11.28 9.70 -7.75
N PHE A 159 10.15 10.12 -8.34
CA PHE A 159 9.19 9.18 -8.91
C PHE A 159 9.78 8.39 -10.09
N ASP A 160 10.62 9.00 -10.92
CA ASP A 160 11.26 8.30 -12.05
C ASP A 160 12.27 7.24 -11.58
N GLU A 161 13.03 7.51 -10.53
CA GLU A 161 13.90 6.51 -9.89
C GLU A 161 13.08 5.35 -9.29
N TRP A 162 11.88 5.60 -8.72
CA TRP A 162 10.99 4.53 -8.30
C TRP A 162 10.58 3.64 -9.47
N VAL A 163 10.25 4.26 -10.61
CA VAL A 163 9.87 3.53 -11.82
C VAL A 163 11.01 2.64 -12.28
N GLU A 164 12.24 3.16 -12.34
CA GLU A 164 13.43 2.38 -12.72
C GLU A 164 13.65 1.16 -11.82
N MET A 165 13.55 1.36 -10.49
CA MET A 165 13.66 0.27 -9.52
C MET A 165 12.55 -0.77 -9.69
N ASP A 166 11.31 -0.35 -9.95
CA ASP A 166 10.20 -1.27 -10.20
C ASP A 166 10.37 -2.02 -11.53
N LEU A 167 10.87 -1.36 -12.58
CA LEU A 167 11.13 -1.99 -13.87
C LEU A 167 12.29 -2.99 -13.81
N SER A 168 13.26 -2.80 -12.91
CA SER A 168 14.33 -3.77 -12.71
C SER A 168 13.80 -5.15 -12.29
N LEU A 169 12.62 -5.21 -11.65
CA LEU A 169 11.95 -6.46 -11.29
C LEU A 169 11.47 -7.28 -12.51
N ILE A 170 11.32 -6.66 -13.69
CA ILE A 170 10.96 -7.35 -14.93
C ILE A 170 12.07 -8.31 -15.34
N HIS A 171 13.31 -7.92 -15.10
CA HIS A 171 14.49 -8.69 -15.51
C HIS A 171 14.84 -9.83 -14.54
N ILE A 172 14.24 -9.87 -13.37
CA ILE A 172 14.41 -10.93 -12.37
C ILE A 172 13.34 -12.00 -12.51
#